data_aa36c24faf240a0a9fa808cfaedab855
#
_entry.id   aa36c24faf240a0a9fa808cfaedab855
#
_cell.length_a   1.000
_cell.length_b   1.000
_cell.length_c   1.000
_cell.angle_alpha   90.00
_cell.angle_beta   90.00
_cell.angle_gamma   90.00
#
_symmetry.space_group_name_H-M   'P 1'
#
loop_
_entity.id
_entity.type
_entity.pdbx_description
1 polymer ?
#
loop_
_entity_poly.entity_id
_entity_poly.type
_entity_poly.pdbx_seq_one_letter_code
_entity_poly.pdbx_strand_id
1 'polypeptide(L)'
;EDVARIAITPYVDPDLGFNKEVTKQLNSKMTAMLAKAGMVGGPNQRFVLAANVSVLTEDIIVTTKEMFQYELEVHFVLGDGIEGTKYATNSITVKGVGDTKAGAYLAAIKKISTSHSSFKSFFEKGKQEIVNHFATKCDFLLKEAQAMADRKEFEKAISSLVSVPDACEECYHKAMDASVAVYKRMIENDCQKNINSAKMEIASNNWDEAVVFLSIQIF
;
A
#
# COMPACT_ATOMS: atom_id res chain seq x y z
N GLU A 1 -15.84 -2.64 20.44
CA GLU A 1 -15.29 -1.46 19.72
C GLU A 1 -14.50 -2.01 18.54
N ASP A 2 -15.06 -1.93 17.33
CA ASP A 2 -14.29 -2.18 16.10
C ASP A 2 -13.26 -1.07 15.99
N VAL A 3 -12.03 -1.37 16.38
CA VAL A 3 -10.92 -0.46 16.20
C VAL A 3 -10.68 -0.36 14.70
N ALA A 4 -11.02 0.77 14.13
CA ALA A 4 -10.80 1.10 12.73
C ALA A 4 -9.39 0.68 12.30
N ARG A 5 -9.29 -0.21 11.33
CA ARG A 5 -8.05 -0.89 10.96
C ARG A 5 -7.41 -0.20 9.78
N ILE A 6 -6.15 0.20 9.95
CA ILE A 6 -5.31 0.58 8.81
C ILE A 6 -4.60 -0.67 8.33
N ALA A 7 -4.95 -1.10 7.10
CA ALA A 7 -4.35 -2.27 6.48
C ALA A 7 -3.03 -1.90 5.78
N ILE A 8 -1.95 -2.60 6.12
CA ILE A 8 -0.59 -2.32 5.65
C ILE A 8 0.00 -3.59 5.04
N THR A 9 0.64 -3.46 3.88
CA THR A 9 1.35 -4.55 3.21
C THR A 9 2.86 -4.40 3.42
N PRO A 10 3.60 -5.47 3.77
CA PRO A 10 5.05 -5.43 3.78
C PRO A 10 5.59 -5.31 2.35
N TYR A 11 6.61 -4.46 2.17
CA TYR A 11 7.24 -4.23 0.89
C TYR A 11 8.76 -4.23 1.03
N VAL A 12 9.44 -5.02 0.21
CA VAL A 12 10.88 -4.99 0.03
C VAL A 12 11.15 -4.67 -1.43
N ASP A 13 11.84 -3.57 -1.66
CA ASP A 13 12.15 -3.11 -3.00
C ASP A 13 13.05 -4.15 -3.73
N PRO A 14 12.61 -4.67 -4.89
CA PRO A 14 13.40 -5.62 -5.68
C PRO A 14 14.75 -5.06 -6.13
N ASP A 15 14.85 -3.73 -6.33
CA ASP A 15 16.04 -3.05 -6.82
C ASP A 15 17.15 -2.91 -5.76
N LEU A 16 16.87 -3.25 -4.50
CA LEU A 16 17.89 -3.29 -3.44
C LEU A 16 18.89 -4.45 -3.60
N GLY A 17 18.70 -5.33 -4.57
CA GLY A 17 19.64 -6.39 -4.90
C GLY A 17 19.76 -7.50 -3.85
N PHE A 18 18.81 -7.60 -2.93
CA PHE A 18 18.78 -8.68 -1.93
C PHE A 18 18.56 -10.04 -2.60
N ASN A 19 19.23 -11.06 -2.09
CA ASN A 19 18.91 -12.41 -2.51
C ASN A 19 17.50 -12.83 -2.00
N LYS A 20 16.91 -13.84 -2.66
CA LYS A 20 15.55 -14.30 -2.37
C LYS A 20 15.32 -14.67 -0.90
N GLU A 21 16.34 -15.21 -0.23
CA GLU A 21 16.23 -15.63 1.16
C GLU A 21 16.17 -14.44 2.12
N VAL A 22 16.98 -13.40 1.90
CA VAL A 22 16.94 -12.15 2.66
C VAL A 22 15.59 -11.45 2.48
N THR A 23 15.11 -11.32 1.24
CA THR A 23 13.79 -10.74 0.93
C THR A 23 12.67 -11.49 1.65
N LYS A 24 12.69 -12.82 1.60
CA LYS A 24 11.72 -13.68 2.29
C LYS A 24 11.75 -13.48 3.81
N GLN A 25 12.93 -13.41 4.41
CA GLN A 25 13.09 -13.19 5.85
C GLN A 25 12.60 -11.79 6.28
N LEU A 26 12.95 -10.74 5.53
CA LEU A 26 12.45 -9.39 5.79
C LEU A 26 10.93 -9.31 5.71
N ASN A 27 10.33 -9.83 4.63
CA ASN A 27 8.88 -9.89 4.48
C ASN A 27 8.21 -10.65 5.64
N SER A 28 8.75 -11.80 6.03
CA SER A 28 8.22 -12.58 7.16
C SER A 28 8.30 -11.81 8.48
N LYS A 29 9.41 -11.09 8.74
CA LYS A 29 9.56 -10.27 9.94
C LYS A 29 8.59 -9.10 9.94
N MET A 30 8.44 -8.38 8.83
CA MET A 30 7.50 -7.27 8.68
C MET A 30 6.05 -7.72 8.83
N THR A 31 5.66 -8.85 8.21
CA THR A 31 4.34 -9.44 8.40
C THR A 31 4.06 -9.75 9.88
N ALA A 32 5.03 -10.33 10.58
CA ALA A 32 4.89 -10.63 12.01
C ALA A 32 4.79 -9.36 12.88
N MET A 33 5.49 -8.28 12.53
CA MET A 33 5.36 -6.97 13.20
C MET A 33 3.97 -6.38 12.97
N LEU A 34 3.49 -6.38 11.73
CA LEU A 34 2.14 -5.89 11.37
C LEU A 34 1.03 -6.71 12.05
N ALA A 35 1.20 -8.04 12.14
CA ALA A 35 0.25 -8.90 12.84
C ALA A 35 0.13 -8.53 14.33
N LYS A 36 1.28 -8.27 14.99
CA LYS A 36 1.29 -7.82 16.39
C LYS A 36 0.68 -6.44 16.59
N ALA A 37 0.80 -5.57 15.60
CA ALA A 37 0.18 -4.24 15.61
C ALA A 37 -1.31 -4.26 15.20
N GLY A 38 -1.85 -5.41 14.76
CA GLY A 38 -3.22 -5.52 14.26
C GLY A 38 -3.45 -4.81 12.92
N MET A 39 -2.37 -4.63 12.11
CA MET A 39 -2.37 -3.82 10.90
C MET A 39 -2.11 -4.63 9.62
N VAL A 40 -2.19 -5.95 9.67
CA VAL A 40 -1.95 -6.79 8.47
C VAL A 40 -3.03 -6.55 7.44
N GLY A 41 -2.60 -6.15 6.23
CA GLY A 41 -3.43 -6.02 5.04
C GLY A 41 -3.24 -7.18 4.07
N GLY A 42 -4.15 -7.28 3.10
CA GLY A 42 -4.03 -8.13 1.93
C GLY A 42 -3.04 -7.54 0.90
N PRO A 43 -2.92 -8.16 -0.28
CA PRO A 43 -2.14 -7.62 -1.39
C PRO A 43 -2.75 -6.30 -1.90
N ASN A 44 -1.89 -5.44 -2.45
CA ASN A 44 -2.29 -4.18 -3.09
C ASN A 44 -2.93 -3.15 -2.16
N GLN A 45 -2.53 -3.11 -0.90
CA GLN A 45 -2.95 -2.04 0.01
C GLN A 45 -2.21 -0.74 -0.34
N ARG A 46 -2.89 0.40 -0.10
CA ARG A 46 -2.29 1.73 -0.25
C ARG A 46 -1.09 1.94 0.66
N PHE A 47 -1.20 1.51 1.92
CA PHE A 47 -0.14 1.70 2.90
C PHE A 47 0.83 0.53 2.90
N VAL A 48 2.11 0.88 2.98
CA VAL A 48 3.21 -0.09 2.94
C VAL A 48 4.14 0.08 4.13
N LEU A 49 4.63 -1.04 4.64
CA LEU A 49 5.78 -1.10 5.53
C LEU A 49 6.98 -1.53 4.69
N ALA A 50 7.85 -0.59 4.38
CA ALA A 50 9.08 -0.85 3.63
C ALA A 50 10.26 -1.07 4.58
N ALA A 51 11.22 -1.89 4.16
CA ALA A 51 12.48 -2.09 4.86
C ALA A 51 13.65 -1.89 3.91
N ASN A 52 14.65 -1.13 4.38
CA ASN A 52 15.97 -1.01 3.76
C ASN A 52 17.04 -1.45 4.74
N VAL A 53 18.18 -1.94 4.24
CA VAL A 53 19.27 -2.45 5.06
C VAL A 53 20.59 -1.82 4.63
N SER A 54 21.26 -1.20 5.58
CA SER A 54 22.59 -0.62 5.41
C SER A 54 23.64 -1.43 6.18
N VAL A 55 24.76 -1.71 5.56
CA VAL A 55 25.91 -2.35 6.23
C VAL A 55 26.67 -1.28 7.01
N LEU A 56 26.74 -1.41 8.32
CA LEU A 56 27.54 -0.53 9.18
C LEU A 56 28.98 -1.04 9.28
N THR A 57 29.15 -2.34 9.55
CA THR A 57 30.48 -2.96 9.56
C THR A 57 30.45 -4.34 8.91
N GLU A 58 31.57 -4.68 8.27
CA GLU A 58 31.86 -6.01 7.75
C GLU A 58 33.24 -6.41 8.27
N ASP A 59 33.31 -7.41 9.15
CA ASP A 59 34.53 -7.86 9.79
C ASP A 59 34.78 -9.35 9.48
N ILE A 60 36.05 -9.71 9.46
CA ILE A 60 36.51 -11.09 9.39
C ILE A 60 37.06 -11.50 10.75
N ILE A 61 36.45 -12.49 11.37
CA ILE A 61 36.91 -13.05 12.66
C ILE A 61 37.64 -14.34 12.36
N VAL A 62 38.93 -14.35 12.71
CA VAL A 62 39.76 -15.55 12.57
C VAL A 62 39.77 -16.29 13.91
N THR A 63 39.17 -17.48 13.94
CA THR A 63 39.23 -18.41 15.07
C THR A 63 39.94 -19.68 14.60
N THR A 64 39.34 -20.87 14.74
CA THR A 64 39.81 -22.10 14.11
C THR A 64 39.53 -22.14 12.61
N LYS A 65 38.56 -21.34 12.13
CA LYS A 65 38.25 -21.05 10.74
C LYS A 65 37.90 -19.58 10.58
N GLU A 66 38.00 -19.09 9.36
CA GLU A 66 37.55 -17.76 8.98
C GLU A 66 36.04 -17.65 9.08
N MET A 67 35.53 -16.62 9.76
CA MET A 67 34.12 -16.30 9.87
C MET A 67 33.86 -14.84 9.52
N PHE A 68 32.73 -14.57 8.92
CA PHE A 68 32.28 -13.22 8.58
C PHE A 68 31.31 -12.71 9.64
N GLN A 69 31.45 -11.44 10.02
CA GLN A 69 30.54 -10.73 10.89
C GLN A 69 30.00 -9.50 10.19
N TYR A 70 28.68 -9.33 10.20
CA TYR A 70 28.01 -8.12 9.76
C TYR A 70 27.31 -7.44 10.92
N GLU A 71 27.45 -6.12 10.98
CA GLU A 71 26.56 -5.24 11.72
C GLU A 71 25.74 -4.45 10.71
N LEU A 72 24.42 -4.62 10.78
CA LEU A 72 23.46 -4.05 9.83
C LEU A 72 22.54 -3.09 10.55
N GLU A 73 22.25 -1.96 9.93
CA GLU A 73 21.16 -1.09 10.31
C GLU A 73 19.97 -1.35 9.39
N VAL A 74 18.82 -1.69 9.98
CA VAL A 74 17.60 -1.95 9.25
C VAL A 74 16.65 -0.80 9.49
N HIS A 75 16.35 -0.06 8.41
CA HIS A 75 15.44 1.07 8.42
C HIS A 75 14.05 0.61 7.99
N PHE A 76 13.04 0.85 8.82
CA PHE A 76 11.65 0.61 8.53
C PHE A 76 10.95 1.94 8.26
N VAL A 77 10.17 1.98 7.20
CA VAL A 77 9.38 3.15 6.79
C VAL A 77 7.94 2.72 6.61
N LEU A 78 7.05 3.36 7.34
CA LEU A 78 5.61 3.28 7.10
C LEU A 78 5.22 4.45 6.19
N GLY A 79 4.65 4.15 5.04
CA GLY A 79 4.34 5.16 4.03
C GLY A 79 3.14 4.82 3.17
N ASP A 80 2.81 5.79 2.31
CA ASP A 80 1.82 5.67 1.25
C ASP A 80 2.52 5.20 -0.03
N GLY A 81 2.15 4.03 -0.53
CA GLY A 81 2.73 3.46 -1.75
C GLY A 81 2.27 4.16 -3.04
N ILE A 82 1.23 5.01 -2.97
CA ILE A 82 0.70 5.76 -4.11
C ILE A 82 1.29 7.18 -4.16
N GLU A 83 1.21 7.91 -3.03
CA GLU A 83 1.67 9.30 -2.96
C GLU A 83 3.15 9.43 -2.55
N GLY A 84 3.78 8.36 -2.07
CA GLY A 84 5.16 8.38 -1.58
C GLY A 84 5.32 9.11 -0.24
N THR A 85 4.23 9.47 0.45
CA THR A 85 4.26 10.14 1.74
C THR A 85 4.77 9.19 2.83
N LYS A 86 5.74 9.65 3.63
CA LYS A 86 6.26 8.91 4.79
C LYS A 86 5.55 9.35 6.06
N TYR A 87 4.98 8.40 6.80
CA TYR A 87 4.25 8.66 8.04
C TYR A 87 5.09 8.42 9.29
N ALA A 88 5.87 7.35 9.29
CA ALA A 88 6.77 7.05 10.41
C ALA A 88 8.02 6.31 9.92
N THR A 89 9.10 6.44 10.69
CA THR A 89 10.35 5.70 10.47
C THR A 89 10.85 5.11 11.78
N ASN A 90 11.50 3.96 11.70
CA ASN A 90 12.19 3.33 12.82
C ASN A 90 13.43 2.61 12.31
N SER A 91 14.50 2.60 13.10
CA SER A 91 15.74 1.89 12.76
C SER A 91 16.16 0.98 13.92
N ILE A 92 16.69 -0.17 13.58
CA ILE A 92 17.30 -1.09 14.53
C ILE A 92 18.63 -1.58 13.99
N THR A 93 19.56 -1.86 14.89
CA THR A 93 20.85 -2.46 14.57
C THR A 93 20.84 -3.95 14.93
N VAL A 94 21.32 -4.79 14.02
CA VAL A 94 21.42 -6.25 14.22
C VAL A 94 22.80 -6.75 13.82
N LYS A 95 23.30 -7.78 14.50
CA LYS A 95 24.61 -8.39 14.20
C LYS A 95 24.43 -9.86 13.84
N GLY A 96 25.14 -10.30 12.81
CA GLY A 96 25.16 -11.70 12.39
C GLY A 96 26.56 -12.20 12.14
N VAL A 97 26.78 -13.48 12.40
CA VAL A 97 28.05 -14.18 12.16
C VAL A 97 27.74 -15.46 11.37
N GLY A 98 28.60 -15.80 10.41
CA GLY A 98 28.44 -16.97 9.58
C GLY A 98 29.73 -17.36 8.85
N ASP A 99 29.76 -18.55 8.30
CA ASP A 99 30.92 -19.11 7.57
C ASP A 99 31.09 -18.49 6.17
N THR A 100 30.08 -17.75 5.70
CA THR A 100 30.09 -17.01 4.45
C THR A 100 29.50 -15.63 4.65
N LYS A 101 29.86 -14.65 3.80
CA LYS A 101 29.26 -13.31 3.82
C LYS A 101 27.72 -13.35 3.77
N ALA A 102 27.16 -14.10 2.83
CA ALA A 102 25.71 -14.25 2.69
C ALA A 102 25.06 -14.90 3.93
N GLY A 103 25.73 -15.90 4.52
CA GLY A 103 25.29 -16.56 5.75
C GLY A 103 25.29 -15.64 6.95
N ALA A 104 26.35 -14.84 7.13
CA ALA A 104 26.47 -13.86 8.21
C ALA A 104 25.40 -12.74 8.07
N TYR A 105 25.20 -12.23 6.85
CA TYR A 105 24.17 -11.24 6.56
C TYR A 105 22.77 -11.78 6.90
N LEU A 106 22.44 -12.97 6.42
CA LEU A 106 21.16 -13.61 6.70
C LEU A 106 20.97 -13.90 8.20
N ALA A 107 22.05 -14.29 8.91
CA ALA A 107 22.01 -14.48 10.35
C ALA A 107 21.67 -13.17 11.10
N ALA A 108 22.17 -12.03 10.63
CA ALA A 108 21.81 -10.73 11.18
C ALA A 108 20.32 -10.42 10.98
N ILE A 109 19.81 -10.60 9.76
CA ILE A 109 18.37 -10.38 9.46
C ILE A 109 17.45 -11.30 10.31
N LYS A 110 17.84 -12.55 10.51
CA LYS A 110 17.09 -13.47 11.38
C LYS A 110 16.98 -13.00 12.83
N LYS A 111 17.96 -12.23 13.31
CA LYS A 111 17.96 -11.67 14.68
C LYS A 111 17.06 -10.44 14.86
N ILE A 112 16.42 -9.91 13.81
CA ILE A 112 15.43 -8.86 13.95
C ILE A 112 14.34 -9.31 14.91
N SER A 113 14.24 -8.61 16.05
CA SER A 113 13.18 -8.86 17.03
C SER A 113 11.89 -8.16 16.62
N THR A 114 10.84 -8.94 16.35
CA THR A 114 9.51 -8.39 16.02
C THR A 114 8.77 -7.83 17.25
N SER A 115 9.36 -7.94 18.44
CA SER A 115 8.79 -7.43 19.72
C SER A 115 9.66 -6.34 20.33
N HIS A 116 10.56 -5.71 19.54
CA HIS A 116 11.36 -4.60 20.04
C HIS A 116 10.44 -3.45 20.46
N SER A 117 10.73 -2.83 21.62
CA SER A 117 9.84 -1.82 22.22
C SER A 117 9.58 -0.61 21.31
N SER A 118 10.55 -0.25 20.46
CA SER A 118 10.40 0.85 19.51
C SER A 118 9.32 0.63 18.44
N PHE A 119 8.97 -0.61 18.14
CA PHE A 119 7.94 -0.88 17.13
C PHE A 119 6.53 -0.49 17.58
N LYS A 120 6.22 -0.59 18.87
CA LYS A 120 4.93 -0.17 19.39
C LYS A 120 4.70 1.33 19.10
N SER A 121 5.61 2.17 19.55
CA SER A 121 5.50 3.63 19.35
C SER A 121 5.59 4.01 17.86
N PHE A 122 6.38 3.28 17.07
CA PHE A 122 6.48 3.46 15.62
C PHE A 122 5.13 3.25 14.91
N PHE A 123 4.43 2.15 15.20
CA PHE A 123 3.12 1.86 14.59
C PHE A 123 2.02 2.79 15.12
N GLU A 124 2.01 3.12 16.41
CA GLU A 124 1.07 4.09 16.98
C GLU A 124 1.24 5.46 16.33
N LYS A 125 2.48 5.95 16.22
CA LYS A 125 2.78 7.20 15.53
C LYS A 125 2.35 7.14 14.06
N GLY A 126 2.69 6.08 13.36
CA GLY A 126 2.34 5.92 11.96
C GLY A 126 0.83 5.93 11.73
N LYS A 127 0.06 5.23 12.57
CA LYS A 127 -1.41 5.27 12.55
C LYS A 127 -1.93 6.69 12.75
N GLN A 128 -1.43 7.40 13.75
CA GLN A 128 -1.86 8.77 14.04
C GLN A 128 -1.57 9.71 12.87
N GLU A 129 -0.39 9.63 12.27
CA GLU A 129 -0.01 10.46 11.13
C GLU A 129 -0.86 10.16 9.89
N ILE A 130 -1.21 8.89 9.63
CA ILE A 130 -2.14 8.55 8.56
C ILE A 130 -3.51 9.20 8.80
N VAL A 131 -4.07 9.05 10.00
CA VAL A 131 -5.38 9.64 10.35
C VAL A 131 -5.34 11.16 10.21
N ASN A 132 -4.31 11.82 10.73
CA ASN A 132 -4.13 13.27 10.63
C ASN A 132 -4.02 13.74 9.19
N HIS A 133 -3.28 13.00 8.35
CA HIS A 133 -3.12 13.30 6.93
C HIS A 133 -4.47 13.31 6.21
N PHE A 134 -5.27 12.25 6.36
CA PHE A 134 -6.59 12.18 5.71
C PHE A 134 -7.60 13.14 6.32
N ALA A 135 -7.59 13.37 7.63
CA ALA A 135 -8.43 14.37 8.26
C ALA A 135 -8.15 15.78 7.69
N THR A 136 -6.87 16.14 7.56
CA THR A 136 -6.45 17.47 7.09
C THR A 136 -6.71 17.65 5.58
N LYS A 137 -6.51 16.61 4.79
CA LYS A 137 -6.64 16.67 3.32
C LYS A 137 -8.00 16.24 2.78
N CYS A 138 -8.95 15.92 3.63
CA CYS A 138 -10.24 15.36 3.22
C CYS A 138 -10.95 16.19 2.15
N ASP A 139 -11.15 17.49 2.41
CA ASP A 139 -11.84 18.37 1.48
C ASP A 139 -11.10 18.53 0.14
N PHE A 140 -9.77 18.52 0.17
CA PHE A 140 -8.96 18.54 -1.05
C PHE A 140 -9.15 17.28 -1.86
N LEU A 141 -9.09 16.12 -1.22
CA LEU A 141 -9.26 14.80 -1.84
C LEU A 141 -10.65 14.65 -2.49
N LEU A 142 -11.70 15.09 -1.80
CA LEU A 142 -13.07 15.10 -2.33
C LEU A 142 -13.19 16.00 -3.57
N LYS A 143 -12.60 17.20 -3.54
CA LYS A 143 -12.59 18.13 -4.69
C LYS A 143 -11.80 17.59 -5.87
N GLU A 144 -10.66 16.96 -5.61
CA GLU A 144 -9.83 16.34 -6.65
C GLU A 144 -10.57 15.18 -7.32
N ALA A 145 -11.20 14.31 -6.55
CA ALA A 145 -12.02 13.22 -7.09
C ALA A 145 -13.20 13.76 -7.91
N GLN A 146 -13.86 14.85 -7.46
CA GLN A 146 -14.90 15.51 -8.24
C GLN A 146 -14.35 16.05 -9.57
N ALA A 147 -13.18 16.70 -9.56
CA ALA A 147 -12.54 17.19 -10.77
C ALA A 147 -12.14 16.05 -11.74
N MET A 148 -11.71 14.89 -11.23
CA MET A 148 -11.48 13.68 -12.05
C MET A 148 -12.79 13.21 -12.68
N ALA A 149 -13.88 13.15 -11.92
CA ALA A 149 -15.19 12.75 -12.44
C ALA A 149 -15.73 13.71 -13.50
N ASP A 150 -15.46 15.00 -13.38
CA ASP A 150 -15.83 16.03 -14.36
C ASP A 150 -15.07 15.86 -15.69
N ARG A 151 -13.83 15.34 -15.62
CA ARG A 151 -13.04 14.91 -16.78
C ARG A 151 -13.38 13.53 -17.29
N LYS A 152 -14.40 12.86 -16.73
CA LYS A 152 -14.82 11.49 -17.04
C LYS A 152 -13.78 10.41 -16.68
N GLU A 153 -12.86 10.72 -15.77
CA GLU A 153 -11.87 9.79 -15.19
C GLU A 153 -12.49 9.07 -13.98
N PHE A 154 -13.66 8.45 -14.17
CA PHE A 154 -14.49 7.93 -13.08
C PHE A 154 -13.81 6.86 -12.24
N GLU A 155 -13.12 5.91 -12.89
CA GLU A 155 -12.43 4.82 -12.19
C GLU A 155 -11.32 5.34 -11.27
N LYS A 156 -10.55 6.36 -11.72
CA LYS A 156 -9.52 7.00 -10.90
C LYS A 156 -10.14 7.75 -9.72
N ALA A 157 -11.24 8.46 -9.95
CA ALA A 157 -11.96 9.17 -8.90
C ALA A 157 -12.48 8.20 -7.83
N ILE A 158 -13.12 7.11 -8.23
CA ILE A 158 -13.63 6.08 -7.32
C ILE A 158 -12.45 5.43 -6.56
N SER A 159 -11.37 5.04 -7.25
CA SER A 159 -10.21 4.44 -6.62
C SER A 159 -9.58 5.36 -5.57
N SER A 160 -9.48 6.66 -5.84
CA SER A 160 -8.99 7.64 -4.87
C SER A 160 -9.89 7.72 -3.64
N LEU A 161 -11.21 7.77 -3.83
CA LEU A 161 -12.19 7.88 -2.74
C LEU A 161 -12.23 6.64 -1.85
N VAL A 162 -12.27 5.43 -2.45
CA VAL A 162 -12.32 4.18 -1.68
C VAL A 162 -11.00 3.82 -0.99
N SER A 163 -9.92 4.53 -1.30
CA SER A 163 -8.62 4.36 -0.65
C SER A 163 -8.49 5.12 0.68
N VAL A 164 -9.49 5.94 1.05
CA VAL A 164 -9.53 6.61 2.36
C VAL A 164 -9.71 5.55 3.46
N PRO A 165 -8.84 5.51 4.48
CA PRO A 165 -8.94 4.50 5.53
C PRO A 165 -10.14 4.75 6.44
N ASP A 166 -10.82 3.69 6.86
CA ASP A 166 -11.95 3.72 7.79
C ASP A 166 -11.55 4.30 9.17
N ALA A 167 -10.27 4.23 9.52
CA ALA A 167 -9.71 4.88 10.70
C ALA A 167 -9.91 6.41 10.76
N CYS A 168 -10.17 7.04 9.60
CA CYS A 168 -10.54 8.46 9.50
C CYS A 168 -12.05 8.59 9.26
N GLU A 169 -12.86 8.22 10.26
CA GLU A 169 -14.29 7.98 10.17
C GLU A 169 -15.05 9.08 9.39
N GLU A 170 -14.87 10.35 9.78
CA GLU A 170 -15.58 11.46 9.11
C GLU A 170 -15.22 11.60 7.64
N CYS A 171 -13.93 11.53 7.31
CA CYS A 171 -13.49 11.61 5.92
C CYS A 171 -13.89 10.37 5.13
N TYR A 172 -13.81 9.19 5.75
CA TYR A 172 -14.23 7.92 5.14
C TYR A 172 -15.69 7.96 4.70
N HIS A 173 -16.61 8.37 5.57
CA HIS A 173 -18.03 8.46 5.20
C HIS A 173 -18.27 9.44 4.07
N LYS A 174 -17.67 10.64 4.12
CA LYS A 174 -17.76 11.62 3.02
C LYS A 174 -17.22 11.07 1.70
N ALA A 175 -16.09 10.34 1.76
CA ALA A 175 -15.47 9.74 0.58
C ALA A 175 -16.33 8.58 0.01
N MET A 176 -16.93 7.76 0.86
CA MET A 176 -17.85 6.69 0.41
C MET A 176 -19.10 7.26 -0.25
N ASP A 177 -19.72 8.27 0.33
CA ASP A 177 -20.88 8.95 -0.27
C ASP A 177 -20.52 9.57 -1.64
N ALA A 178 -19.37 10.23 -1.73
CA ALA A 178 -18.86 10.77 -2.97
C ALA A 178 -18.58 9.69 -4.01
N SER A 179 -18.04 8.52 -3.60
CA SER A 179 -17.76 7.40 -4.50
C SER A 179 -19.04 6.84 -5.14
N VAL A 180 -20.12 6.73 -4.36
CA VAL A 180 -21.44 6.32 -4.86
C VAL A 180 -21.98 7.33 -5.86
N ALA A 181 -21.82 8.63 -5.59
CA ALA A 181 -22.25 9.68 -6.52
C ALA A 181 -21.48 9.64 -7.84
N VAL A 182 -20.15 9.44 -7.78
CA VAL A 182 -19.28 9.31 -8.96
C VAL A 182 -19.63 8.05 -9.76
N TYR A 183 -19.90 6.93 -9.08
CA TYR A 183 -20.31 5.67 -9.73
C TYR A 183 -21.63 5.82 -10.50
N LYS A 184 -22.62 6.49 -9.93
CA LYS A 184 -23.88 6.81 -10.63
C LYS A 184 -23.63 7.62 -11.89
N ARG A 185 -22.78 8.64 -11.81
CA ARG A 185 -22.39 9.46 -12.99
C ARG A 185 -21.67 8.64 -14.06
N MET A 186 -20.85 7.67 -13.65
CA MET A 186 -20.18 6.75 -14.58
C MET A 186 -21.21 5.92 -15.35
N ILE A 187 -22.18 5.30 -14.64
CA ILE A 187 -23.25 4.53 -15.27
C ILE A 187 -24.09 5.39 -16.21
N GLU A 188 -24.49 6.60 -15.82
CA GLU A 188 -25.23 7.53 -16.67
C GLU A 188 -24.45 7.91 -17.94
N ASN A 189 -23.12 8.16 -17.80
CA ASN A 189 -22.28 8.46 -18.95
C ASN A 189 -22.16 7.27 -19.91
N ASP A 190 -22.05 6.04 -19.41
CA ASP A 190 -21.94 4.85 -20.24
C ASP A 190 -23.30 4.50 -20.88
N CYS A 191 -24.39 4.71 -20.16
CA CYS A 191 -25.75 4.65 -20.72
C CYS A 191 -25.89 5.61 -21.91
N GLN A 192 -25.50 6.86 -21.73
CA GLN A 192 -25.62 7.86 -22.81
C GLN A 192 -24.71 7.54 -24.00
N LYS A 193 -23.51 7.00 -23.79
CA LYS A 193 -22.64 6.50 -24.87
C LYS A 193 -23.32 5.39 -25.67
N ASN A 194 -23.86 4.37 -24.97
CA ASN A 194 -24.53 3.25 -25.62
C ASN A 194 -25.76 3.69 -26.40
N ILE A 195 -26.58 4.60 -25.86
CA ILE A 195 -27.72 5.19 -26.58
C ILE A 195 -27.27 5.93 -27.84
N ASN A 196 -26.18 6.70 -27.75
CA ASN A 196 -25.65 7.43 -28.92
C ASN A 196 -25.12 6.46 -29.98
N SER A 197 -24.40 5.41 -29.57
CA SER A 197 -23.93 4.35 -30.48
C SER A 197 -25.11 3.64 -31.15
N ALA A 198 -26.15 3.25 -30.39
CA ALA A 198 -27.34 2.64 -30.95
C ALA A 198 -28.04 3.55 -31.99
N LYS A 199 -28.13 4.88 -31.70
CA LYS A 199 -28.70 5.84 -32.66
C LYS A 199 -27.90 5.92 -33.96
N MET A 200 -26.58 5.85 -33.88
CA MET A 200 -25.69 5.83 -35.06
C MET A 200 -25.91 4.57 -35.89
N GLU A 201 -26.00 3.40 -35.27
CA GLU A 201 -26.26 2.14 -35.96
C GLU A 201 -27.65 2.11 -36.62
N ILE A 202 -28.68 2.64 -35.93
CA ILE A 202 -30.02 2.81 -36.52
C ILE A 202 -29.97 3.70 -37.76
N ALA A 203 -29.26 4.82 -37.71
CA ALA A 203 -29.11 5.73 -38.85
C ALA A 203 -28.39 5.06 -40.05
N SER A 204 -27.55 4.06 -39.75
CA SER A 204 -26.84 3.25 -40.74
C SER A 204 -27.60 2.01 -41.20
N ASN A 205 -28.85 1.81 -40.75
CA ASN A 205 -29.71 0.61 -40.95
C ASN A 205 -29.13 -0.69 -40.38
N ASN A 206 -28.22 -0.63 -39.39
CA ASN A 206 -27.62 -1.76 -38.71
C ASN A 206 -28.42 -2.10 -37.42
N TRP A 207 -29.63 -2.63 -37.59
CA TRP A 207 -30.58 -2.85 -36.51
C TRP A 207 -30.09 -3.86 -35.46
N ASP A 208 -29.42 -4.91 -35.88
CA ASP A 208 -28.88 -5.96 -34.97
C ASP A 208 -27.80 -5.39 -34.05
N GLU A 209 -26.89 -4.60 -34.57
CA GLU A 209 -25.87 -3.90 -33.81
C GLU A 209 -26.46 -2.88 -32.82
N ALA A 210 -27.49 -2.15 -33.25
CA ALA A 210 -28.20 -1.19 -32.40
C ALA A 210 -28.80 -1.89 -31.16
N VAL A 211 -29.42 -3.06 -31.35
CA VAL A 211 -29.97 -3.86 -30.24
C VAL A 211 -28.91 -4.31 -29.26
N VAL A 212 -27.69 -4.66 -29.72
CA VAL A 212 -26.59 -5.03 -28.85
C VAL A 212 -26.22 -3.87 -27.90
N PHE A 213 -26.06 -2.64 -28.40
CA PHE A 213 -25.78 -1.49 -27.55
C PHE A 213 -26.85 -1.20 -26.50
N LEU A 214 -28.14 -1.44 -26.84
CA LEU A 214 -29.22 -1.22 -25.90
C LEU A 214 -29.37 -2.36 -24.88
N SER A 215 -28.90 -3.57 -25.18
CA SER A 215 -29.00 -4.73 -24.30
C SER A 215 -27.88 -4.77 -23.21
N ILE A 216 -26.76 -4.07 -23.39
CA ILE A 216 -25.65 -4.02 -22.42
C ILE A 216 -26.05 -3.39 -21.08
N GLN A 217 -27.21 -2.74 -20.99
CA GLN A 217 -27.66 -1.97 -19.81
C GLN A 217 -28.59 -2.72 -18.85
N ILE A 218 -28.84 -4.00 -19.07
CA ILE A 218 -29.85 -4.75 -18.28
C ILE A 218 -29.20 -5.52 -17.09
N PHE A 219 -27.89 -5.35 -16.83
CA PHE A 219 -27.20 -6.05 -15.73
C PHE A 219 -26.48 -5.10 -14.78
#